data_42d0f8ded770ac9c9777b86b369334df
#
_entry.id   42d0f8ded770ac9c9777b86b369334df
#
_cell.length_a   1.000
_cell.length_b   1.000
_cell.length_c   1.000
_cell.angle_alpha   90.00
_cell.angle_beta   90.00
_cell.angle_gamma   90.00
#
_symmetry.space_group_name_H-M   'P 1'
#
loop_
_entity.id
_entity.type
_entity.pdbx_description
1 polymer ?
#
loop_
_entity_poly.entity_id
_entity_poly.type
_entity_poly.pdbx_seq_one_letter_code
_entity_poly.pdbx_strand_id
1 'polypeptide(L)'
;MEENLDWFSSKKDALIRTASNADSLTRLNDGELVIVSAWQDHLFSLQKQGAITDRLKFYVPKFGMPGGGNVVTVAKNAPNPAASLVFVHWITSPEVQQKLNQEFGVRPLNSESGLKDTIFFSTPWRKAEMEAFTKEVISR
;
A
#
# COMPACT_ATOMS: atom_id res chain seq x y z
N MET A 1 -18.76 3.20 -12.95
CA MET A 1 -17.48 3.92 -13.15
C MET A 1 -17.70 5.43 -13.24
N GLU A 2 -18.61 5.89 -14.07
CA GLU A 2 -18.97 7.33 -14.22
C GLU A 2 -19.34 7.99 -12.89
N GLU A 3 -20.22 7.37 -12.12
CA GLU A 3 -20.64 7.86 -10.80
C GLU A 3 -19.47 8.10 -9.84
N ASN A 4 -18.44 7.22 -9.84
CA ASN A 4 -17.25 7.40 -9.03
C ASN A 4 -16.38 8.56 -9.51
N LEU A 5 -16.25 8.74 -10.83
CA LEU A 5 -15.51 9.85 -11.43
C LEU A 5 -16.17 11.19 -11.10
N ASP A 6 -17.49 11.26 -11.22
CA ASP A 6 -18.27 12.45 -10.87
C ASP A 6 -18.12 12.81 -9.40
N TRP A 7 -18.15 11.80 -8.51
CA TRP A 7 -17.92 12.03 -7.09
C TRP A 7 -16.52 12.61 -6.81
N PHE A 8 -15.46 12.00 -7.36
CA PHE A 8 -14.10 12.51 -7.20
C PHE A 8 -13.93 13.91 -7.81
N SER A 9 -14.49 14.16 -8.99
CA SER A 9 -14.46 15.47 -9.65
C SER A 9 -15.16 16.53 -8.80
N SER A 10 -16.27 16.19 -8.15
CA SER A 10 -16.99 17.10 -7.25
C SER A 10 -16.23 17.45 -5.97
N LYS A 11 -15.23 16.63 -5.58
CA LYS A 11 -14.42 16.79 -4.37
C LYS A 11 -12.97 17.19 -4.64
N LYS A 12 -12.64 17.52 -5.88
CA LYS A 12 -11.25 17.79 -6.30
C LYS A 12 -10.52 18.83 -5.44
N ASP A 13 -11.23 19.85 -4.95
CA ASP A 13 -10.65 20.91 -4.13
C ASP A 13 -10.27 20.43 -2.71
N ALA A 14 -10.83 19.30 -2.28
CA ALA A 14 -10.51 18.63 -1.01
C ALA A 14 -9.50 17.46 -1.18
N LEU A 15 -9.08 17.18 -2.42
CA LEU A 15 -8.18 16.09 -2.75
C LEU A 15 -6.80 16.62 -3.11
N ILE A 16 -5.79 16.13 -2.41
CA ILE A 16 -4.40 16.48 -2.67
C ILE A 16 -3.67 15.24 -3.17
N ARG A 17 -3.08 15.35 -4.35
CA ARG A 17 -2.20 14.32 -4.88
C ARG A 17 -0.83 14.44 -4.24
N THR A 18 -0.36 13.37 -3.66
CA THR A 18 0.98 13.26 -3.05
C THR A 18 1.93 12.48 -3.95
N ALA A 19 3.22 12.68 -3.76
CA ALA A 19 4.25 12.04 -4.59
C ALA A 19 4.48 10.56 -4.21
N SER A 20 4.24 10.18 -2.96
CA SER A 20 4.48 8.83 -2.45
C SER A 20 3.71 8.58 -1.15
N ASN A 21 3.70 7.32 -0.68
CA ASN A 21 3.18 6.99 0.65
C ASN A 21 3.91 7.73 1.78
N ALA A 22 5.22 7.89 1.66
CA ALA A 22 6.01 8.63 2.65
C ALA A 22 5.63 10.11 2.66
N ASP A 23 5.49 10.76 1.51
CA ASP A 23 5.02 12.13 1.38
C ASP A 23 3.62 12.32 2.00
N SER A 24 2.70 11.40 1.70
CA SER A 24 1.35 11.41 2.30
C SER A 24 1.39 11.38 3.83
N LEU A 25 2.18 10.47 4.39
CA LEU A 25 2.28 10.27 5.83
C LEU A 25 2.99 11.44 6.52
N THR A 26 4.01 12.03 5.88
CA THR A 26 4.70 13.22 6.41
C THR A 26 3.76 14.42 6.44
N ARG A 27 3.03 14.71 5.37
CA ARG A 27 2.06 15.81 5.32
C ARG A 27 0.90 15.62 6.29
N LEU A 28 0.46 14.37 6.51
CA LEU A 28 -0.52 14.04 7.54
C LEU A 28 0.05 14.32 8.95
N ASN A 29 1.31 13.95 9.19
CA ASN A 29 2.01 14.21 10.44
C ASN A 29 2.15 15.71 10.73
N ASP A 30 2.41 16.50 9.71
CA ASP A 30 2.60 17.95 9.77
C ASP A 30 1.27 18.72 9.84
N GLY A 31 0.14 18.02 9.73
CA GLY A 31 -1.19 18.60 9.82
C GLY A 31 -1.71 19.24 8.53
N GLU A 32 -1.01 19.09 7.43
CA GLU A 32 -1.48 19.54 6.11
C GLU A 32 -2.64 18.70 5.59
N LEU A 33 -2.69 17.42 5.95
CA LEU A 33 -3.71 16.47 5.55
C LEU A 33 -4.43 15.90 6.78
N VAL A 34 -5.69 15.54 6.59
CA VAL A 34 -6.54 14.95 7.66
C VAL A 34 -6.63 13.44 7.54
N ILE A 35 -6.72 12.94 6.32
CA ILE A 35 -6.83 11.51 5.99
C ILE A 35 -5.97 11.23 4.77
N VAL A 36 -5.25 10.12 4.78
CA VAL A 36 -4.47 9.66 3.63
C VAL A 36 -4.70 8.17 3.39
N SER A 37 -4.57 7.76 2.15
CA SER A 37 -4.42 6.36 1.79
C SER A 37 -2.93 6.03 1.72
N ALA A 38 -2.49 5.06 2.51
CA ALA A 38 -1.09 4.64 2.54
C ALA A 38 -0.98 3.15 2.88
N TRP A 39 0.15 2.56 2.55
CA TRP A 39 0.47 1.21 2.96
C TRP A 39 0.85 1.15 4.44
N GLN A 40 0.36 0.13 5.13
CA GLN A 40 0.57 -0.06 6.57
C GLN A 40 2.06 -0.18 6.95
N ASP A 41 2.84 -0.85 6.16
CA ASP A 41 4.28 -1.03 6.37
C ASP A 41 5.05 0.29 6.31
N HIS A 42 4.66 1.22 5.44
CA HIS A 42 5.23 2.56 5.40
C HIS A 42 4.94 3.35 6.70
N LEU A 43 3.72 3.27 7.22
CA LEU A 43 3.37 3.92 8.49
C LEU A 43 4.26 3.39 9.62
N PHE A 44 4.31 2.08 9.80
CA PHE A 44 5.10 1.47 10.87
C PHE A 44 6.61 1.72 10.72
N SER A 45 7.11 1.66 9.49
CA SER A 45 8.53 1.92 9.21
C SER A 45 8.92 3.36 9.58
N LEU A 46 8.13 4.35 9.19
CA LEU A 46 8.39 5.75 9.51
C LEU A 46 8.24 6.05 11.01
N GLN A 47 7.26 5.44 11.68
CA GLN A 47 7.12 5.55 13.14
C GLN A 47 8.30 4.94 13.87
N LYS A 48 8.75 3.75 13.48
CA LYS A 48 9.92 3.08 14.07
C LYS A 48 11.21 3.89 13.89
N GLN A 49 11.34 4.60 12.78
CA GLN A 49 12.46 5.51 12.51
C GLN A 49 12.36 6.85 13.26
N GLY A 50 11.25 7.12 13.93
CA GLY A 50 10.97 8.40 14.56
C GLY A 50 10.72 9.56 13.58
N ALA A 51 10.49 9.25 12.30
CA ALA A 51 10.26 10.25 11.26
C ALA A 51 8.85 10.86 11.33
N ILE A 52 7.89 10.11 11.88
CA ILE A 52 6.52 10.57 12.13
C ILE A 52 6.08 10.14 13.54
N THR A 53 5.07 10.82 14.08
CA THR A 53 4.59 10.58 15.44
C THR A 53 3.71 9.32 15.55
N ASP A 54 3.66 8.73 16.75
CA ASP A 54 2.76 7.61 17.07
C ASP A 54 1.28 8.02 17.18
N ARG A 55 0.97 9.30 17.00
CA ARG A 55 -0.42 9.81 16.96
C ARG A 55 -1.15 9.35 15.70
N LEU A 56 -0.44 9.14 14.61
CA LEU A 56 -1.02 8.62 13.39
C LEU A 56 -1.47 7.18 13.61
N LYS A 57 -2.72 6.91 13.24
CA LYS A 57 -3.32 5.58 13.42
C LYS A 57 -3.80 5.03 12.09
N PHE A 58 -3.62 3.74 11.93
CA PHE A 58 -4.19 3.01 10.82
C PHE A 58 -5.66 2.70 11.10
N TYR A 59 -6.53 3.01 10.16
CA TYR A 59 -7.97 2.78 10.26
C TYR A 59 -8.46 1.91 9.11
N VAL A 60 -9.17 0.85 9.43
CA VAL A 60 -9.89 0.02 8.45
C VAL A 60 -11.38 0.27 8.63
N PRO A 61 -12.09 0.79 7.62
CA PRO A 61 -13.52 0.97 7.68
C PRO A 61 -14.27 -0.36 7.87
N LYS A 62 -15.49 -0.32 8.40
CA LYS A 62 -16.31 -1.53 8.58
C LYS A 62 -16.63 -2.26 7.29
N PHE A 63 -16.65 -1.56 6.16
CA PHE A 63 -16.83 -2.17 4.83
C PHE A 63 -15.54 -2.78 4.26
N GLY A 64 -14.43 -2.71 4.99
CA GLY A 64 -13.14 -3.22 4.59
C GLY A 64 -12.27 -2.26 3.80
N MET A 65 -11.06 -2.67 3.50
CA MET A 65 -10.13 -1.96 2.63
C MET A 65 -9.51 -2.90 1.61
N PRO A 66 -9.16 -2.38 0.41
CA PRO A 66 -8.36 -3.13 -0.53
C PRO A 66 -7.06 -3.57 0.14
N GLY A 67 -6.78 -4.85 0.08
CA GLY A 67 -5.52 -5.42 0.56
C GLY A 67 -4.83 -6.17 -0.57
N GLY A 68 -3.52 -6.17 -0.57
CA GLY A 68 -2.71 -6.93 -1.51
C GLY A 68 -1.48 -7.48 -0.81
N GLY A 69 -1.03 -8.65 -1.25
CA GLY A 69 0.24 -9.22 -0.83
C GLY A 69 1.38 -8.69 -1.69
N ASN A 70 2.54 -8.56 -1.09
CA ASN A 70 3.76 -8.43 -1.85
C ASN A 70 4.08 -9.77 -2.51
N VAL A 71 4.60 -9.73 -3.71
CA VAL A 71 5.02 -10.93 -4.44
C VAL A 71 6.51 -10.82 -4.78
N VAL A 72 7.18 -11.95 -4.75
CA VAL A 72 8.55 -12.06 -5.25
C VAL A 72 8.52 -12.88 -6.53
N THR A 73 9.16 -12.38 -7.58
CA THR A 73 9.22 -13.04 -8.88
C THR A 73 10.65 -13.16 -9.36
N VAL A 74 10.94 -14.22 -10.11
CA VAL A 74 12.20 -14.38 -10.79
C VAL A 74 12.00 -14.10 -12.28
N ALA A 75 12.76 -13.19 -12.84
CA ALA A 75 12.69 -12.89 -14.26
C ALA A 75 13.11 -14.12 -15.10
N LYS A 76 12.42 -14.36 -16.21
CA LYS A 76 12.73 -15.49 -17.12
C LYS A 76 14.18 -15.47 -17.61
N ASN A 77 14.74 -14.28 -17.79
CA ASN A 77 16.11 -14.03 -18.24
C ASN A 77 17.04 -13.60 -17.11
N ALA A 78 16.75 -14.02 -15.85
CA ALA A 78 17.62 -13.70 -14.73
C ALA A 78 19.07 -14.19 -15.00
N PRO A 79 20.10 -13.36 -14.78
CA PRO A 79 21.48 -13.75 -15.03
C PRO A 79 21.97 -14.88 -14.10
N ASN A 80 21.37 -14.98 -12.91
CA ASN A 80 21.71 -15.99 -11.91
C ASN A 80 20.44 -16.67 -11.38
N PRO A 81 19.76 -17.53 -12.16
CA PRO A 81 18.45 -18.08 -11.79
C PRO A 81 18.50 -18.97 -10.53
N ALA A 82 19.58 -19.74 -10.35
CA ALA A 82 19.73 -20.58 -9.16
C ALA A 82 19.86 -19.74 -7.87
N ALA A 83 20.65 -18.69 -7.89
CA ALA A 83 20.78 -17.76 -6.76
C ALA A 83 19.47 -17.04 -6.47
N SER A 84 18.73 -16.67 -7.53
CA SER A 84 17.40 -16.06 -7.38
C SER A 84 16.41 -17.00 -6.70
N LEU A 85 16.42 -18.28 -7.03
CA LEU A 85 15.55 -19.27 -6.37
C LEU A 85 15.94 -19.50 -4.90
N VAL A 86 17.22 -19.50 -4.57
CA VAL A 86 17.69 -19.56 -3.17
C VAL A 86 17.19 -18.33 -2.41
N PHE A 87 17.30 -17.14 -2.98
CA PHE A 87 16.77 -15.93 -2.37
C PHE A 87 15.26 -16.00 -2.16
N VAL A 88 14.50 -16.46 -3.17
CA VAL A 88 13.05 -16.63 -3.04
C VAL A 88 12.71 -17.58 -1.90
N HIS A 89 13.39 -18.73 -1.82
CA HIS A 89 13.18 -19.69 -0.75
C HIS A 89 13.50 -19.10 0.64
N TRP A 90 14.60 -18.36 0.74
CA TRP A 90 14.97 -17.68 1.98
C TRP A 90 13.96 -16.61 2.39
N ILE A 91 13.61 -15.67 1.47
CA ILE A 91 12.71 -14.56 1.81
C ILE A 91 11.29 -15.05 2.13
N THR A 92 10.85 -16.17 1.57
CA THR A 92 9.54 -16.75 1.83
C THR A 92 9.51 -17.74 3.01
N SER A 93 10.65 -17.97 3.66
CA SER A 93 10.69 -18.86 4.83
C SER A 93 9.91 -18.26 6.00
N PRO A 94 9.24 -19.09 6.82
CA PRO A 94 8.43 -18.60 7.95
C PRO A 94 9.23 -17.73 8.93
N GLU A 95 10.47 -18.07 9.19
CA GLU A 95 11.35 -17.32 10.10
C GLU A 95 11.62 -15.91 9.57
N VAL A 96 11.99 -15.77 8.30
CA VAL A 96 12.26 -14.47 7.69
C VAL A 96 10.98 -13.64 7.59
N GLN A 97 9.86 -14.26 7.22
CA GLN A 97 8.55 -13.58 7.18
C GLN A 97 8.14 -13.07 8.56
N GLN A 98 8.38 -13.81 9.61
CA GLN A 98 8.11 -13.36 10.97
C GLN A 98 8.98 -12.15 11.37
N LYS A 99 10.28 -12.17 11.04
CA LYS A 99 11.17 -11.02 11.27
C LYS A 99 10.73 -9.79 10.51
N LEU A 100 10.38 -9.93 9.23
CA LEU A 100 9.89 -8.82 8.42
C LEU A 100 8.61 -8.22 9.00
N ASN A 101 7.70 -9.05 9.52
CA ASN A 101 6.52 -8.57 10.20
C ASN A 101 6.86 -7.80 11.47
N GLN A 102 7.72 -8.33 12.32
CA GLN A 102 8.11 -7.71 13.60
C GLN A 102 8.88 -6.40 13.40
N GLU A 103 9.75 -6.36 12.39
CA GLU A 103 10.64 -5.22 12.17
C GLU A 103 10.03 -4.12 11.31
N PHE A 104 9.22 -4.48 10.32
CA PHE A 104 8.72 -3.55 9.31
C PHE A 104 7.19 -3.54 9.20
N GLY A 105 6.47 -4.34 9.98
CA GLY A 105 5.03 -4.47 9.87
C GLY A 105 4.55 -5.12 8.56
N VAL A 106 5.45 -5.76 7.82
CA VAL A 106 5.12 -6.50 6.59
C VAL A 106 4.33 -7.74 6.94
N ARG A 107 3.18 -7.96 6.30
CA ARG A 107 2.36 -9.14 6.58
C ARG A 107 3.06 -10.40 6.10
N PRO A 108 3.14 -11.45 6.93
CA PRO A 108 3.66 -12.74 6.52
C PRO A 108 2.79 -13.36 5.42
N LEU A 109 3.43 -14.02 4.44
CA LEU A 109 2.75 -14.67 3.30
C LEU A 109 1.72 -15.73 3.72
N ASN A 110 1.95 -16.40 4.85
CA ASN A 110 1.19 -17.57 5.29
C ASN A 110 0.45 -17.34 6.62
N SER A 111 0.30 -16.10 7.08
CA SER A 111 -0.45 -15.80 8.30
C SER A 111 -1.75 -15.07 7.99
N GLU A 112 -2.78 -15.37 8.76
CA GLU A 112 -3.96 -14.51 8.80
C GLU A 112 -3.50 -13.10 9.17
N SER A 113 -3.85 -12.13 8.33
CA SER A 113 -3.64 -10.74 8.69
C SER A 113 -4.50 -10.49 9.93
N GLY A 114 -3.95 -9.99 11.00
CA GLY A 114 -4.73 -9.63 12.20
C GLY A 114 -5.81 -8.55 11.95
N LEU A 115 -5.98 -8.13 10.70
CA LEU A 115 -7.02 -7.22 10.23
C LEU A 115 -8.15 -8.05 9.62
N LYS A 116 -9.18 -8.33 10.42
CA LYS A 116 -10.33 -9.16 10.03
C LYS A 116 -11.14 -8.59 8.87
N ASP A 117 -11.06 -7.28 8.64
CA ASP A 117 -11.90 -6.56 7.69
C ASP A 117 -11.17 -6.20 6.39
N THR A 118 -10.03 -6.83 6.11
CA THR A 118 -9.29 -6.59 4.86
C THR A 118 -9.88 -7.40 3.72
N ILE A 119 -10.29 -6.74 2.66
CA ILE A 119 -10.76 -7.37 1.43
C ILE A 119 -9.61 -7.42 0.42
N PHE A 120 -9.32 -8.63 -0.07
CA PHE A 120 -8.34 -8.81 -1.14
C PHE A 120 -9.06 -8.82 -2.48
N PHE A 121 -8.69 -7.90 -3.36
CA PHE A 121 -9.19 -7.85 -4.72
C PHE A 121 -8.20 -8.52 -5.67
N SER A 122 -8.68 -9.47 -6.43
CA SER A 122 -7.95 -10.08 -7.54
C SER A 122 -8.32 -9.47 -8.89
N THR A 123 -8.95 -8.31 -8.90
CA THR A 123 -9.43 -7.68 -10.12
C THR A 123 -8.24 -7.26 -11.00
N PRO A 124 -8.24 -7.64 -12.27
CA PRO A 124 -7.21 -7.19 -13.19
C PRO A 124 -7.16 -5.66 -13.26
N TRP A 125 -5.95 -5.15 -13.32
CA TRP A 125 -5.72 -3.73 -13.52
C TRP A 125 -6.31 -3.26 -14.85
N ARG A 126 -7.23 -2.30 -14.82
CA ARG A 126 -7.90 -1.78 -16.00
C ARG A 126 -7.28 -0.46 -16.42
N LYS A 127 -6.44 -0.51 -17.45
CA LYS A 127 -5.72 0.65 -17.98
C LYS A 127 -6.66 1.79 -18.37
N ALA A 128 -7.74 1.48 -19.06
CA ALA A 128 -8.71 2.48 -19.52
C ALA A 128 -9.37 3.26 -18.35
N GLU A 129 -9.63 2.59 -17.23
CA GLU A 129 -10.20 3.22 -16.03
C GLU A 129 -9.20 4.18 -15.37
N MET A 130 -7.93 3.82 -15.36
CA MET A 130 -6.87 4.68 -14.84
C MET A 130 -6.62 5.88 -15.73
N GLU A 131 -6.65 5.70 -17.04
CA GLU A 131 -6.52 6.80 -18.00
C GLU A 131 -7.68 7.79 -17.86
N ALA A 132 -8.91 7.30 -17.73
CA ALA A 132 -10.07 8.14 -17.48
C ALA A 132 -9.95 8.91 -16.15
N PHE A 133 -9.60 8.23 -15.07
CA PHE A 133 -9.40 8.86 -13.77
C PHE A 133 -8.32 9.94 -13.82
N THR A 134 -7.18 9.62 -14.44
CA THR A 134 -6.07 10.58 -14.58
C THR A 134 -6.51 11.82 -15.36
N LYS A 135 -7.20 11.63 -16.46
CA LYS A 135 -7.65 12.73 -17.32
C LYS A 135 -8.71 13.60 -16.64
N GLU A 136 -9.68 12.98 -15.99
CA GLU A 136 -10.86 13.70 -15.49
C GLU A 136 -10.70 14.26 -14.08
N VAL A 137 -9.89 13.63 -13.26
CA VAL A 137 -9.73 14.00 -11.84
C VAL A 137 -8.37 14.63 -11.56
N ILE A 138 -7.28 14.05 -12.08
CA ILE A 138 -5.93 14.48 -11.71
C ILE A 138 -5.40 15.60 -12.60
N SER A 139 -5.72 15.61 -13.90
CA SER A 139 -5.14 16.53 -14.87
C SER A 139 -5.91 17.85 -15.01
N ARG A 140 -6.94 18.05 -14.22
CA ARG A 140 -7.67 19.31 -14.10
C ARG A 140 -7.16 20.03 -12.84
#